data_3a33fbdd8eaa57ce751576c6097b2354
#
_entry.id   3a33fbdd8eaa57ce751576c6097b2354
#
_cell.length_a   1.000
_cell.length_b   1.000
_cell.length_c   1.000
_cell.angle_alpha   90.00
_cell.angle_beta   90.00
_cell.angle_gamma   90.00
#
_symmetry.space_group_name_H-M   'P 1'
#
loop_
_entity.id
_entity.type
_entity.pdbx_description
1 polymer ?
#
loop_
_entity_poly.entity_id
_entity_poly.type
_entity_poly.pdbx_seq_one_letter_code
_entity_poly.pdbx_strand_id
1 'polypeptide(L)'
;MKGNPKVIEQLNRALREELTAINQYFVHAEMCENWGYDKLARYIKKQSIGEMKHAESLMERIFFLDATPTMEPLALSIGGNVKDMINSDLKLEIDAVAMYNEAVRIAYENQDNGSRDLFVTLLKDEEDHVDWLEAQTHQMAELGYERYLTTQTSEEE
;
A
#
# COMPACT_ATOMS: atom_id res chain seq x y z
N MET A 1 6.74 -2.49 26.78
CA MET A 1 7.81 -3.52 26.75
C MET A 1 8.92 -3.05 25.82
N LYS A 2 10.16 -3.09 26.24
CA LYS A 2 11.27 -2.63 25.42
C LYS A 2 11.50 -3.56 24.23
N GLY A 3 11.42 -3.03 23.00
CA GLY A 3 11.61 -3.80 21.77
C GLY A 3 13.06 -3.83 21.29
N ASN A 4 13.32 -4.74 20.35
CA ASN A 4 14.61 -4.83 19.68
C ASN A 4 14.77 -3.67 18.68
N PRO A 5 15.88 -2.91 18.71
CA PRO A 5 16.05 -1.78 17.80
C PRO A 5 15.97 -2.11 16.32
N LYS A 6 16.43 -3.29 15.92
CA LYS A 6 16.36 -3.73 14.50
C LYS A 6 14.93 -3.97 14.05
N VAL A 7 14.08 -4.52 14.93
CA VAL A 7 12.66 -4.74 14.64
C VAL A 7 11.91 -3.41 14.61
N ILE A 8 12.19 -2.51 15.55
CA ILE A 8 11.60 -1.16 15.57
C ILE A 8 11.95 -0.40 14.28
N GLU A 9 13.16 -0.53 13.79
CA GLU A 9 13.58 0.05 12.50
C GLU A 9 12.72 -0.46 11.35
N GLN A 10 12.44 -1.77 11.31
CA GLN A 10 11.59 -2.37 10.28
C GLN A 10 10.13 -1.91 10.41
N LEU A 11 9.61 -1.78 11.62
CA LEU A 11 8.26 -1.26 11.86
C LEU A 11 8.12 0.18 11.34
N ASN A 12 9.11 1.03 11.63
CA ASN A 12 9.12 2.40 11.13
C ASN A 12 9.32 2.47 9.61
N ARG A 13 10.14 1.60 9.05
CA ARG A 13 10.29 1.48 7.59
C ARG A 13 8.96 1.10 6.94
N ALA A 14 8.28 0.11 7.49
CA ALA A 14 6.96 -0.29 7.03
C ALA A 14 5.96 0.86 7.14
N LEU A 15 5.97 1.59 8.24
CA LEU A 15 5.09 2.74 8.45
C LEU A 15 5.32 3.84 7.40
N ARG A 16 6.56 4.10 7.00
CA ARG A 16 6.85 5.05 5.91
C ARG A 16 6.26 4.60 4.59
N GLU A 17 6.35 3.32 4.26
CA GLU A 17 5.74 2.75 3.06
C GLU A 17 4.21 2.91 3.10
N GLU A 18 3.57 2.62 4.23
CA GLU A 18 2.12 2.77 4.39
C GLU A 18 1.68 4.24 4.29
N LEU A 19 2.42 5.16 4.92
CA LEU A 19 2.13 6.60 4.82
C LEU A 19 2.27 7.10 3.38
N THR A 20 3.22 6.56 2.63
CA THR A 20 3.40 6.86 1.22
C THR A 20 2.21 6.35 0.41
N ALA A 21 1.80 5.11 0.62
CA ALA A 21 0.66 4.50 -0.06
C ALA A 21 -0.64 5.24 0.24
N ILE A 22 -0.91 5.61 1.49
CA ILE A 22 -2.08 6.39 1.89
C ILE A 22 -2.18 7.67 1.05
N ASN A 23 -1.11 8.45 1.00
CA ASN A 23 -1.09 9.73 0.30
C ASN A 23 -1.18 9.55 -1.22
N GLN A 24 -0.43 8.62 -1.78
CA GLN A 24 -0.41 8.36 -3.22
C GLN A 24 -1.77 7.87 -3.72
N TYR A 25 -2.38 6.91 -3.04
CA TYR A 25 -3.71 6.41 -3.40
C TYR A 25 -4.79 7.47 -3.20
N PHE A 26 -4.68 8.26 -2.14
CA PHE A 26 -5.65 9.33 -1.89
C PHE A 26 -5.70 10.31 -3.06
N VAL A 27 -4.55 10.83 -3.49
CA VAL A 27 -4.52 11.78 -4.62
C VAL A 27 -4.91 11.12 -5.95
N HIS A 28 -4.48 9.88 -6.19
CA HIS A 28 -4.90 9.14 -7.39
C HIS A 28 -6.41 8.92 -7.44
N ALA A 29 -7.04 8.60 -6.29
CA ALA A 29 -8.48 8.46 -6.21
C ALA A 29 -9.21 9.77 -6.54
N GLU A 30 -8.75 10.88 -5.98
CA GLU A 30 -9.35 12.20 -6.24
C GLU A 30 -9.17 12.62 -7.71
N MET A 31 -8.03 12.33 -8.32
CA MET A 31 -7.80 12.58 -9.75
C MET A 31 -8.74 11.74 -10.62
N CYS A 32 -8.90 10.45 -10.31
CA CYS A 32 -9.84 9.58 -11.03
C CYS A 32 -11.28 10.08 -10.90
N GLU A 33 -11.70 10.50 -9.71
CA GLU A 33 -13.02 11.07 -9.48
C GLU A 33 -13.23 12.35 -10.32
N ASN A 34 -12.22 13.22 -10.35
CA ASN A 34 -12.26 14.44 -11.14
C ASN A 34 -12.43 14.17 -12.64
N TRP A 35 -11.90 13.06 -13.14
CA TRP A 35 -12.04 12.66 -14.56
C TRP A 35 -13.30 11.84 -14.85
N GLY A 36 -14.09 11.53 -13.83
CA GLY A 36 -15.32 10.75 -13.99
C GLY A 36 -15.12 9.22 -14.01
N TYR A 37 -13.94 8.73 -13.63
CA TYR A 37 -13.68 7.30 -13.49
C TYR A 37 -14.10 6.83 -12.09
N ASP A 38 -15.38 6.88 -11.80
CA ASP A 38 -15.94 6.75 -10.46
C ASP A 38 -15.71 5.35 -9.84
N LYS A 39 -15.82 4.31 -10.64
CA LYS A 39 -15.57 2.93 -10.18
C LYS A 39 -14.13 2.77 -9.69
N LEU A 40 -13.17 3.23 -10.49
CA LEU A 40 -11.76 3.18 -10.16
C LEU A 40 -11.44 4.05 -8.95
N ALA A 41 -12.00 5.27 -8.91
CA ALA A 41 -11.84 6.21 -7.80
C ALA A 41 -12.27 5.60 -6.46
N ARG A 42 -13.42 4.96 -6.42
CA ARG A 42 -13.92 4.32 -5.19
C ARG A 42 -13.01 3.19 -4.74
N TYR A 43 -12.54 2.37 -5.66
CA TYR A 43 -11.64 1.27 -5.32
C TYR A 43 -10.32 1.79 -4.74
N ILE A 44 -9.67 2.75 -5.41
CA ILE A 44 -8.39 3.31 -4.97
C ILE A 44 -8.55 4.02 -3.62
N LYS A 45 -9.63 4.77 -3.42
CA LYS A 45 -9.92 5.42 -2.14
C LYS A 45 -10.07 4.40 -1.00
N LYS A 46 -10.75 3.31 -1.26
CA LYS A 46 -10.89 2.21 -0.29
C LYS A 46 -9.53 1.61 0.06
N GLN A 47 -8.63 1.47 -0.91
CA GLN A 47 -7.26 1.02 -0.67
C GLN A 47 -6.49 2.00 0.20
N SER A 48 -6.62 3.31 -0.04
CA SER A 48 -6.00 4.34 0.81
C SER A 48 -6.44 4.19 2.27
N ILE A 49 -7.73 3.98 2.50
CA ILE A 49 -8.28 3.74 3.85
C ILE A 49 -7.73 2.44 4.46
N GLY A 50 -7.60 1.39 3.66
CA GLY A 50 -6.98 0.12 4.09
C GLY A 50 -5.54 0.31 4.54
N GLU A 51 -4.75 1.07 3.80
CA GLU A 51 -3.37 1.40 4.17
C GLU A 51 -3.30 2.23 5.47
N MET A 52 -4.29 3.08 5.73
CA MET A 52 -4.40 3.79 7.01
C MET A 52 -4.58 2.81 8.18
N LYS A 53 -5.36 1.76 8.02
CA LYS A 53 -5.53 0.71 9.04
C LYS A 53 -4.23 -0.06 9.26
N HIS A 54 -3.46 -0.32 8.20
CA HIS A 54 -2.12 -0.91 8.33
C HIS A 54 -1.21 0.01 9.15
N ALA A 55 -1.23 1.30 8.86
CA ALA A 55 -0.44 2.29 9.60
C ALA A 55 -0.82 2.31 11.09
N GLU A 56 -2.11 2.25 11.42
CA GLU A 56 -2.58 2.17 12.80
C GLU A 56 -2.01 0.94 13.52
N SER A 57 -2.07 -0.24 12.89
CA SER A 57 -1.54 -1.49 13.47
C SER A 57 -0.03 -1.42 13.70
N LEU A 58 0.71 -0.81 12.78
CA LEU A 58 2.15 -0.60 12.93
C LEU A 58 2.45 0.36 14.08
N MET A 59 1.73 1.46 14.20
CA MET A 59 1.88 2.43 15.29
C MET A 59 1.60 1.79 16.65
N GLU A 60 0.52 1.02 16.76
CA GLU A 60 0.18 0.30 17.99
C GLU A 60 1.31 -0.64 18.42
N ARG A 61 1.90 -1.36 17.47
CA ARG A 61 3.04 -2.25 17.77
C ARG A 61 4.27 -1.48 18.20
N ILE A 62 4.57 -0.35 17.55
CA ILE A 62 5.70 0.53 17.91
C ILE A 62 5.53 1.06 19.33
N PHE A 63 4.33 1.54 19.68
CA PHE A 63 4.04 1.99 21.06
C PHE A 63 4.17 0.85 22.07
N PHE A 64 3.68 -0.33 21.74
CA PHE A 64 3.84 -1.50 22.61
C PHE A 64 5.31 -1.82 22.90
N LEU A 65 6.19 -1.58 21.94
CA LEU A 65 7.63 -1.80 22.07
C LEU A 65 8.38 -0.60 22.65
N ASP A 66 7.69 0.35 23.27
CA ASP A 66 8.22 1.56 23.91
C ASP A 66 9.05 2.44 22.95
N ALA A 67 8.61 2.55 21.71
CA ALA A 67 9.25 3.37 20.69
C ALA A 67 8.30 4.44 20.14
N THR A 68 8.84 5.35 19.35
CA THR A 68 8.08 6.45 18.74
C THR A 68 7.92 6.21 17.23
N PRO A 69 6.68 6.23 16.71
CA PRO A 69 6.45 6.10 15.27
C PRO A 69 6.96 7.30 14.49
N THR A 70 7.51 7.04 13.30
CA THR A 70 7.75 8.08 12.31
C THR A 70 6.44 8.55 11.68
N MET A 71 6.40 9.80 11.19
CA MET A 71 5.28 10.32 10.39
C MET A 71 5.74 10.79 9.01
N GLU A 72 6.97 10.48 8.62
CA GLU A 72 7.52 10.91 7.35
C GLU A 72 7.30 9.85 6.27
N PRO A 73 6.47 10.14 5.23
CA PRO A 73 6.38 9.25 4.07
C PRO A 73 7.66 9.34 3.23
N LEU A 74 7.83 8.38 2.34
CA LEU A 74 8.79 8.43 1.25
C LEU A 74 8.29 9.41 0.16
N ALA A 75 9.12 9.67 -0.85
CA ALA A 75 8.72 10.48 -1.98
C ALA A 75 7.56 9.83 -2.75
N LEU A 76 6.52 10.62 -3.04
CA LEU A 76 5.38 10.16 -3.81
C LEU A 76 5.70 10.11 -5.30
N SER A 77 5.09 9.15 -6.01
CA SER A 77 5.15 9.05 -7.46
C SER A 77 3.73 9.18 -8.03
N ILE A 78 3.35 10.41 -8.34
CA ILE A 78 2.01 10.74 -8.80
C ILE A 78 1.92 10.53 -10.31
N GLY A 79 1.00 9.68 -10.77
CA GLY A 79 0.75 9.46 -12.19
C GLY A 79 -0.05 10.59 -12.81
N GLY A 80 0.28 10.98 -14.05
CA GLY A 80 -0.44 12.02 -14.78
C GLY A 80 -1.69 11.53 -15.51
N ASN A 81 -1.86 10.22 -15.64
CA ASN A 81 -3.03 9.56 -16.22
C ASN A 81 -3.24 8.22 -15.51
N VAL A 82 -4.35 7.53 -15.79
CA VAL A 82 -4.68 6.28 -15.11
C VAL A 82 -3.63 5.21 -15.30
N LYS A 83 -3.09 5.05 -16.51
CA LYS A 83 -2.06 4.05 -16.79
C LYS A 83 -0.80 4.29 -15.95
N ASP A 84 -0.34 5.53 -15.88
CA ASP A 84 0.84 5.90 -15.10
C ASP A 84 0.58 5.72 -13.59
N MET A 85 -0.65 6.01 -13.12
CA MET A 85 -1.05 5.76 -11.74
C MET A 85 -0.95 4.29 -11.38
N ILE A 86 -1.52 3.42 -12.21
CA ILE A 86 -1.48 1.96 -11.99
C ILE A 86 -0.02 1.47 -11.99
N ASN A 87 0.81 1.96 -12.89
CA ASN A 87 2.22 1.58 -12.93
C ASN A 87 2.99 2.04 -11.68
N SER A 88 2.77 3.26 -11.21
CA SER A 88 3.43 3.77 -10.01
C SER A 88 2.93 3.10 -8.73
N ASP A 89 1.63 2.81 -8.65
CA ASP A 89 1.04 2.09 -7.53
C ASP A 89 1.56 0.64 -7.49
N LEU A 90 1.66 -0.02 -8.65
CA LEU A 90 2.20 -1.38 -8.73
C LEU A 90 3.66 -1.44 -8.27
N LYS A 91 4.48 -0.47 -8.68
CA LYS A 91 5.86 -0.39 -8.22
C LYS A 91 5.93 -0.21 -6.70
N LEU A 92 5.10 0.66 -6.15
CA LEU A 92 5.03 0.89 -4.70
C LEU A 92 4.68 -0.40 -3.95
N GLU A 93 3.71 -1.16 -4.43
CA GLU A 93 3.29 -2.41 -3.79
C GLU A 93 4.33 -3.53 -3.92
N ILE A 94 5.00 -3.65 -5.07
CA ILE A 94 6.09 -4.60 -5.25
C ILE A 94 7.24 -4.29 -4.28
N ASP A 95 7.59 -3.02 -4.12
CA ASP A 95 8.60 -2.59 -3.17
C ASP A 95 8.17 -2.88 -1.72
N ALA A 96 6.89 -2.69 -1.41
CA ALA A 96 6.31 -3.00 -0.09
C ALA A 96 6.36 -4.51 0.20
N VAL A 97 6.03 -5.37 -0.76
CA VAL A 97 6.13 -6.83 -0.61
C VAL A 97 7.57 -7.24 -0.28
N ALA A 98 8.55 -6.71 -1.00
CA ALA A 98 9.96 -6.99 -0.75
C ALA A 98 10.38 -6.51 0.66
N MET A 99 9.94 -5.33 1.06
CA MET A 99 10.21 -4.76 2.38
C MET A 99 9.61 -5.63 3.49
N TYR A 100 8.36 -6.06 3.38
CA TYR A 100 7.71 -6.91 4.38
C TYR A 100 8.36 -8.28 4.49
N ASN A 101 8.80 -8.89 3.38
CA ASN A 101 9.54 -10.16 3.42
C ASN A 101 10.84 -10.01 4.22
N GLU A 102 11.56 -8.93 4.04
CA GLU A 102 12.77 -8.65 4.82
C GLU A 102 12.44 -8.39 6.30
N ALA A 103 11.39 -7.62 6.57
CA ALA A 103 10.93 -7.33 7.94
C ALA A 103 10.55 -8.62 8.68
N VAL A 104 9.88 -9.55 8.02
CA VAL A 104 9.55 -10.88 8.57
C VAL A 104 10.82 -11.62 8.98
N ARG A 105 11.84 -11.64 8.12
CA ARG A 105 13.12 -12.29 8.41
C ARG A 105 13.80 -11.68 9.62
N ILE A 106 13.88 -10.35 9.69
CA ILE A 106 14.54 -9.63 10.78
C ILE A 106 13.81 -9.86 12.11
N ALA A 107 12.48 -9.81 12.10
CA ALA A 107 11.68 -10.09 13.30
C ALA A 107 11.89 -11.52 13.80
N TYR A 108 11.93 -12.50 12.91
CA TYR A 108 12.21 -13.90 13.24
C TYR A 108 13.60 -14.07 13.85
N GLU A 109 14.63 -13.51 13.23
CA GLU A 109 16.02 -13.60 13.69
C GLU A 109 16.22 -12.97 15.08
N ASN A 110 15.41 -11.98 15.43
CA ASN A 110 15.46 -11.30 16.72
C ASN A 110 14.40 -11.80 17.71
N GLN A 111 13.77 -12.92 17.42
CA GLN A 111 12.79 -13.59 18.31
C GLN A 111 11.59 -12.71 18.67
N ASP A 112 11.19 -11.82 17.75
CA ASP A 112 9.97 -11.02 17.87
C ASP A 112 8.87 -11.58 16.95
N ASN A 113 8.29 -12.69 17.37
CA ASN A 113 7.25 -13.36 16.60
C ASN A 113 5.93 -12.57 16.54
N GLY A 114 5.67 -11.70 17.52
CA GLY A 114 4.50 -10.83 17.48
C GLY A 114 4.59 -9.80 16.35
N SER A 115 5.75 -9.17 16.17
CA SER A 115 6.00 -8.28 15.03
C SER A 115 6.06 -9.06 13.71
N ARG A 116 6.69 -10.22 13.70
CA ARG A 116 6.70 -11.10 12.53
C ARG A 116 5.31 -11.43 12.04
N ASP A 117 4.42 -11.81 12.96
CA ASP A 117 3.03 -12.16 12.64
C ASP A 117 2.28 -10.98 12.04
N LEU A 118 2.46 -9.78 12.61
CA LEU A 118 1.92 -8.54 12.02
C LEU A 118 2.45 -8.33 10.60
N PHE A 119 3.76 -8.42 10.39
CA PHE A 119 4.35 -8.26 9.06
C PHE A 119 3.81 -9.27 8.06
N VAL A 120 3.62 -10.52 8.46
CA VAL A 120 3.03 -11.56 7.58
C VAL A 120 1.60 -11.20 7.20
N THR A 121 0.80 -10.71 8.13
CA THR A 121 -0.57 -10.28 7.87
C THR A 121 -0.62 -9.14 6.85
N LEU A 122 0.22 -8.11 7.06
CA LEU A 122 0.28 -6.96 6.15
C LEU A 122 0.85 -7.35 4.78
N LEU A 123 1.84 -8.25 4.75
CA LEU A 123 2.40 -8.78 3.51
C LEU A 123 1.32 -9.40 2.61
N LYS A 124 0.44 -10.20 3.19
CA LYS A 124 -0.65 -10.85 2.43
C LYS A 124 -1.59 -9.82 1.79
N ASP A 125 -1.91 -8.76 2.52
CA ASP A 125 -2.75 -7.69 1.99
C ASP A 125 -2.05 -6.96 0.84
N GLU A 126 -0.73 -6.73 0.95
CA GLU A 126 0.05 -6.10 -0.13
C GLU A 126 0.17 -7.01 -1.36
N GLU A 127 0.27 -8.32 -1.17
CA GLU A 127 0.22 -9.27 -2.29
C GLU A 127 -1.14 -9.23 -3.02
N ASP A 128 -2.24 -9.10 -2.29
CA ASP A 128 -3.57 -8.92 -2.88
C ASP A 128 -3.66 -7.61 -3.69
N HIS A 129 -3.02 -6.53 -3.22
CA HIS A 129 -2.94 -5.26 -3.96
C HIS A 129 -2.13 -5.41 -5.25
N VAL A 130 -1.00 -6.13 -5.20
CA VAL A 130 -0.19 -6.44 -6.40
C VAL A 130 -1.05 -7.20 -7.41
N ASP A 131 -1.75 -8.22 -6.98
CA ASP A 131 -2.60 -9.04 -7.85
C ASP A 131 -3.67 -8.19 -8.55
N TRP A 132 -4.35 -7.33 -7.81
CA TRP A 132 -5.35 -6.43 -8.40
C TRP A 132 -4.73 -5.46 -9.42
N LEU A 133 -3.59 -4.86 -9.09
CA LEU A 133 -2.91 -3.91 -9.99
C LEU A 133 -2.40 -4.60 -11.25
N GLU A 134 -1.87 -5.81 -11.14
CA GLU A 134 -1.48 -6.62 -12.29
C GLU A 134 -2.67 -6.97 -13.18
N ALA A 135 -3.84 -7.24 -12.58
CA ALA A 135 -5.08 -7.47 -13.32
C ALA A 135 -5.50 -6.22 -14.13
N GLN A 136 -5.36 -5.02 -13.55
CA GLN A 136 -5.64 -3.77 -14.28
C GLN A 136 -4.69 -3.60 -15.46
N THR A 137 -3.40 -3.86 -15.26
CA THR A 137 -2.40 -3.80 -16.32
C THR A 137 -2.73 -4.79 -17.45
N HIS A 138 -3.12 -6.00 -17.09
CA HIS A 138 -3.54 -7.03 -18.05
C HIS A 138 -4.76 -6.58 -18.87
N GLN A 139 -5.79 -6.05 -18.20
CA GLN A 139 -6.99 -5.57 -18.86
C GLN A 139 -6.71 -4.41 -19.82
N MET A 140 -5.83 -3.50 -19.45
CA MET A 140 -5.41 -2.42 -20.35
C MET A 140 -4.74 -2.97 -21.62
N ALA A 141 -3.91 -4.00 -21.50
CA ALA A 141 -3.25 -4.63 -22.64
C ALA A 141 -4.24 -5.39 -23.54
N GLU A 142 -5.18 -6.13 -22.95
CA GLU A 142 -6.14 -6.94 -23.69
C GLU A 142 -7.25 -6.11 -24.35
N LEU A 143 -7.84 -5.17 -23.61
CA LEU A 143 -8.95 -4.34 -24.09
C LEU A 143 -8.49 -3.15 -24.92
N GLY A 144 -7.24 -2.71 -24.74
CA GLY A 144 -6.77 -1.39 -25.12
C GLY A 144 -7.13 -0.35 -24.07
N TYR A 145 -6.27 0.65 -23.90
CA TYR A 145 -6.37 1.63 -22.81
C TYR A 145 -7.70 2.39 -22.82
N GLU A 146 -8.14 2.87 -23.98
CA GLU A 146 -9.38 3.64 -24.10
C GLU A 146 -10.62 2.82 -23.71
N ARG A 147 -10.69 1.57 -24.14
CA ARG A 147 -11.79 0.66 -23.77
C ARG A 147 -11.77 0.32 -22.28
N TYR A 148 -10.58 0.09 -21.74
CA TYR A 148 -10.43 -0.12 -20.31
C TYR A 148 -11.04 1.06 -19.52
N LEU A 149 -10.72 2.29 -19.89
CA LEU A 149 -11.25 3.46 -19.20
C LEU A 149 -12.78 3.53 -19.23
N THR A 150 -13.43 3.08 -20.30
CA THR A 150 -14.91 3.04 -20.38
C THR A 150 -15.51 2.10 -19.34
N THR A 151 -14.79 1.06 -18.91
CA THR A 151 -15.26 0.13 -17.87
C THR A 151 -15.15 0.71 -16.46
N GLN A 152 -14.52 1.88 -16.31
CA GLN A 152 -14.26 2.52 -15.01
C GLN A 152 -15.15 3.74 -14.74
N THR A 153 -16.04 4.10 -15.66
CA THR A 153 -16.81 5.36 -15.62
C THR A 153 -18.08 5.31 -14.80
N SER A 154 -18.59 4.12 -14.48
CA SER A 154 -19.80 3.98 -13.67
C SER A 154 -19.74 2.74 -12.80
N GLU A 155 -20.38 2.83 -11.64
CA GLU A 155 -20.79 1.63 -10.90
C GLU A 155 -22.26 1.38 -11.24
N GLU A 156 -22.56 0.18 -11.73
CA GLU A 156 -23.93 -0.32 -11.70
C GLU A 156 -24.21 -0.77 -10.25
N GLU A 157 -25.30 -0.27 -9.70
CA GLU A 157 -25.78 -0.69 -8.39
C GLU A 157 -26.20 -2.17 -8.40
#